data_e856981681aeb125333d849116261000
#
_entry.id   e856981681aeb125333d849116261000
#
_cell.length_a   1.000
_cell.length_b   1.000
_cell.length_c   1.000
_cell.angle_alpha   90.00
_cell.angle_beta   90.00
_cell.angle_gamma   90.00
#
_symmetry.space_group_name_H-M   'P 1'
#
loop_
_entity.id
_entity.type
_entity.pdbx_description
1 polymer ?
#
loop_
_entity_poly.entity_id
_entity_poly.type
_entity_poly.pdbx_seq_one_letter_code
_entity_poly.pdbx_strand_id
1 'polypeptide(L)'
;SRAEIIQNDYNLNIPRYVDSSEKAESWDIYASMFGGIPEAELQDLSAYWTAFPHLKAALFSPDNEAYCRLNVANLKNAVLSHPDVVAFKTAFQNAFGDFDAYLKSALIDGMTQLNAAGEEERLSREIFARLAEIPLVDRYAAYQLLDDDWKKIAIDLEIIQTEGFAATKQVDPNMVLKKDAEVQDGW
;
A
#
# COMPACT_ATOMS: atom_id res chain seq x y z
N SER A 1 13.73 4.31 -18.58
CA SER A 1 14.36 5.66 -18.59
C SER A 1 14.09 6.39 -19.90
N ARG A 2 14.35 7.72 -19.96
CA ARG A 2 14.24 8.48 -21.23
C ARG A 2 15.19 7.94 -22.32
N ALA A 3 16.35 7.48 -21.92
CA ALA A 3 17.33 6.86 -22.85
C ALA A 3 16.80 5.57 -23.49
N GLU A 4 16.14 4.73 -22.72
CA GLU A 4 15.50 3.50 -23.21
C GLU A 4 14.35 3.78 -24.17
N ILE A 5 13.55 4.83 -23.91
CA ILE A 5 12.46 5.25 -24.80
C ILE A 5 13.01 5.69 -26.16
N ILE A 6 14.10 6.46 -26.16
CA ILE A 6 14.79 6.88 -27.40
C ILE A 6 15.35 5.65 -28.14
N GLN A 7 15.99 4.73 -27.43
CA GLN A 7 16.57 3.52 -27.99
C GLN A 7 15.52 2.57 -28.62
N ASN A 8 14.27 2.64 -28.15
CA ASN A 8 13.14 1.90 -28.68
C ASN A 8 12.25 2.73 -29.64
N ASP A 9 12.81 3.74 -30.29
CA ASP A 9 12.13 4.58 -31.28
C ASP A 9 10.81 5.21 -30.75
N TYR A 10 10.80 5.63 -29.50
CA TYR A 10 9.62 6.16 -28.80
C TYR A 10 8.41 5.22 -28.75
N ASN A 11 8.63 3.93 -28.93
CA ASN A 11 7.58 2.93 -28.84
C ASN A 11 7.21 2.74 -27.34
N LEU A 12 5.99 3.13 -26.94
CA LEU A 12 5.50 3.06 -25.57
C LEU A 12 4.84 1.72 -25.21
N ASN A 13 5.11 0.67 -25.97
CA ASN A 13 4.59 -0.66 -25.61
C ASN A 13 5.23 -1.16 -24.32
N ILE A 14 4.45 -1.24 -23.25
CA ILE A 14 4.87 -1.57 -21.87
C ILE A 14 5.74 -2.85 -21.81
N PRO A 15 5.41 -3.97 -22.46
CA PRO A 15 6.24 -5.19 -22.41
C PRO A 15 7.68 -5.01 -22.90
N ARG A 16 8.01 -3.94 -23.58
CA ARG A 16 9.39 -3.62 -23.98
C ARG A 16 10.24 -3.02 -22.87
N TYR A 17 9.59 -2.49 -21.83
CA TYR A 17 10.24 -1.75 -20.75
C TYR A 17 10.11 -2.43 -19.39
N VAL A 18 9.15 -3.33 -19.28
CA VAL A 18 8.86 -4.06 -18.04
C VAL A 18 8.90 -5.55 -18.40
N ASP A 19 9.89 -6.23 -17.87
CA ASP A 19 9.92 -7.69 -17.87
C ASP A 19 8.95 -8.16 -16.78
N SER A 20 7.80 -8.69 -17.22
CA SER A 20 6.78 -9.27 -16.35
C SER A 20 6.94 -10.78 -16.19
N SER A 21 8.04 -11.36 -16.73
CA SER A 21 8.34 -12.77 -16.49
C SER A 21 8.69 -12.98 -15.03
N GLU A 22 8.09 -13.98 -14.42
CA GLU A 22 8.51 -14.44 -13.09
C GLU A 22 9.96 -14.89 -13.18
N LYS A 23 10.81 -14.39 -12.28
CA LYS A 23 12.19 -14.86 -12.17
C LYS A 23 12.14 -16.36 -11.93
N ALA A 24 12.89 -17.12 -12.71
CA ALA A 24 13.04 -18.55 -12.48
C ALA A 24 13.52 -18.79 -11.05
N GLU A 25 12.80 -19.62 -10.30
CA GLU A 25 13.24 -20.03 -8.97
C GLU A 25 14.59 -20.77 -9.10
N SER A 26 15.59 -20.27 -8.41
CA SER A 26 16.90 -20.93 -8.29
C SER A 26 16.97 -21.65 -6.96
N TRP A 27 17.25 -22.94 -6.98
CA TRP A 27 17.43 -23.75 -5.79
C TRP A 27 18.90 -23.89 -5.47
N ASP A 28 19.32 -23.45 -4.29
CA ASP A 28 20.65 -23.72 -3.79
C ASP A 28 20.69 -25.14 -3.19
N ILE A 29 21.26 -26.07 -3.97
CA ILE A 29 21.37 -27.48 -3.59
C ILE A 29 22.27 -27.65 -2.37
N TYR A 30 23.35 -26.85 -2.27
CA TYR A 30 24.29 -26.93 -1.14
C TYR A 30 23.58 -26.50 0.16
N ALA A 31 22.89 -25.35 0.15
CA ALA A 31 22.11 -24.88 1.29
C ALA A 31 21.05 -25.90 1.72
N SER A 32 20.38 -26.55 0.75
CA SER A 32 19.37 -27.57 1.01
C SER A 32 19.94 -28.84 1.65
N MET A 33 21.18 -29.23 1.31
CA MET A 33 21.81 -30.43 1.81
C MET A 33 22.58 -30.21 3.10
N PHE A 34 23.27 -29.10 3.23
CA PHE A 34 24.23 -28.85 4.33
C PHE A 34 23.76 -27.70 5.25
N GLY A 35 22.68 -27.03 4.92
CA GLY A 35 22.22 -25.88 5.67
C GLY A 35 22.96 -24.59 5.29
N GLY A 36 22.57 -23.50 5.93
CA GLY A 36 23.06 -22.16 5.61
C GLY A 36 22.03 -21.39 4.77
N ILE A 37 22.19 -20.08 4.76
CA ILE A 37 21.35 -19.15 3.97
C ILE A 37 22.27 -18.45 2.99
N PRO A 38 22.03 -18.57 1.68
CA PRO A 38 22.87 -17.91 0.68
C PRO A 38 22.89 -16.39 0.88
N GLU A 39 24.06 -15.77 0.89
CA GLU A 39 24.19 -14.31 1.00
C GLU A 39 23.50 -13.60 -0.16
N ALA A 40 23.44 -14.22 -1.36
CA ALA A 40 22.73 -13.68 -2.50
C ALA A 40 21.22 -13.51 -2.23
N GLU A 41 20.57 -14.47 -1.56
CA GLU A 41 19.16 -14.38 -1.18
C GLU A 41 18.92 -13.27 -0.14
N LEU A 42 19.88 -13.09 0.80
CA LEU A 42 19.80 -11.98 1.73
C LEU A 42 19.98 -10.61 1.05
N GLN A 43 20.71 -10.55 -0.06
CA GLN A 43 20.84 -9.31 -0.85
C GLN A 43 19.57 -8.94 -1.58
N ASP A 44 18.75 -9.91 -2.00
CA ASP A 44 17.43 -9.64 -2.59
C ASP A 44 16.50 -8.90 -1.62
N LEU A 45 16.75 -9.00 -0.32
CA LEU A 45 16.06 -8.27 0.74
C LEU A 45 16.66 -6.88 1.04
N SER A 46 17.48 -6.32 0.15
CA SER A 46 18.21 -5.06 0.36
C SER A 46 17.33 -3.86 0.73
N ALA A 47 16.10 -3.80 0.22
CA ALA A 47 15.13 -2.77 0.59
C ALA A 47 14.79 -2.82 2.11
N TYR A 48 14.68 -4.01 2.67
CA TYR A 48 14.43 -4.20 4.11
C TYR A 48 15.65 -3.84 4.94
N TRP A 49 16.85 -4.18 4.45
CA TRP A 49 18.10 -3.82 5.16
C TRP A 49 18.36 -2.32 5.14
N THR A 50 17.91 -1.63 4.09
CA THR A 50 17.93 -0.18 4.02
C THR A 50 16.95 0.46 4.99
N ALA A 51 15.75 -0.08 5.10
CA ALA A 51 14.72 0.41 6.03
C ALA A 51 15.04 0.05 7.50
N PHE A 52 15.71 -1.07 7.75
CA PHE A 52 16.06 -1.59 9.07
C PHE A 52 17.57 -1.89 9.15
N PRO A 53 18.42 -0.86 9.31
CA PRO A 53 19.88 -0.99 9.12
C PRO A 53 20.56 -1.99 10.05
N HIS A 54 20.01 -2.20 11.27
CA HIS A 54 20.59 -3.10 12.27
C HIS A 54 19.97 -4.50 12.25
N LEU A 55 18.88 -4.70 11.51
CA LEU A 55 18.12 -5.95 11.56
C LEU A 55 18.91 -7.12 10.97
N LYS A 56 19.58 -6.93 9.80
CA LYS A 56 20.35 -8.00 9.16
C LYS A 56 21.42 -8.57 10.12
N ALA A 57 22.21 -7.72 10.76
CA ALA A 57 23.26 -8.13 11.66
C ALA A 57 22.75 -8.79 12.96
N ALA A 58 21.55 -8.42 13.41
CA ALA A 58 20.92 -9.06 14.56
C ALA A 58 20.40 -10.47 14.24
N LEU A 59 19.94 -10.69 13.02
CA LEU A 59 19.34 -11.97 12.61
C LEU A 59 20.36 -12.98 12.07
N PHE A 60 21.40 -12.51 11.38
CA PHE A 60 22.32 -13.35 10.63
C PHE A 60 23.78 -13.06 10.99
N SER A 61 24.60 -14.09 10.95
CA SER A 61 26.05 -13.99 10.99
C SER A 61 26.68 -14.74 9.81
N PRO A 62 27.79 -14.23 9.25
CA PRO A 62 28.53 -14.96 8.24
C PRO A 62 28.97 -16.35 8.73
N ASP A 63 28.75 -17.37 7.91
CA ASP A 63 29.33 -18.71 8.13
C ASP A 63 30.58 -18.89 7.27
N ASN A 64 30.50 -18.45 6.00
CA ASN A 64 31.62 -18.37 5.07
C ASN A 64 31.32 -17.26 4.04
N GLU A 65 32.12 -17.17 2.96
CA GLU A 65 31.96 -16.10 1.93
C GLU A 65 30.60 -16.14 1.21
N ALA A 66 29.95 -17.31 1.12
CA ALA A 66 28.72 -17.50 0.34
C ALA A 66 27.47 -17.68 1.20
N TYR A 67 27.62 -18.05 2.48
CA TYR A 67 26.50 -18.43 3.34
C TYR A 67 26.53 -17.75 4.71
N CYS A 68 25.32 -17.48 5.22
CA CYS A 68 25.08 -16.99 6.57
C CYS A 68 24.36 -18.02 7.43
N ARG A 69 24.47 -17.88 8.74
CA ARG A 69 23.71 -18.63 9.74
C ARG A 69 22.71 -17.71 10.45
N LEU A 70 21.59 -18.29 10.84
CA LEU A 70 20.62 -17.63 11.69
C LEU A 70 21.12 -17.55 13.13
N ASN A 71 21.13 -16.34 13.73
CA ASN A 71 21.57 -16.09 15.09
C ASN A 71 20.49 -16.29 16.15
N VAL A 72 19.23 -16.49 15.73
CA VAL A 72 18.05 -16.44 16.61
C VAL A 72 17.26 -17.74 16.51
N ALA A 73 16.72 -18.21 17.63
CA ALA A 73 15.91 -19.43 17.66
C ALA A 73 14.50 -19.22 17.08
N ASN A 74 13.96 -18.01 17.18
CA ASN A 74 12.63 -17.65 16.65
C ASN A 74 12.72 -16.37 15.84
N LEU A 75 12.81 -16.53 14.53
CA LEU A 75 12.96 -15.43 13.58
C LEU A 75 11.81 -14.42 13.68
N LYS A 76 10.57 -14.90 13.73
CA LYS A 76 9.39 -14.04 13.78
C LYS A 76 9.41 -13.12 15.01
N ASN A 77 9.68 -13.68 16.17
CA ASN A 77 9.73 -12.90 17.41
C ASN A 77 10.91 -11.91 17.40
N ALA A 78 12.09 -12.33 16.91
CA ALA A 78 13.25 -11.47 16.80
C ALA A 78 12.99 -10.27 15.88
N VAL A 79 12.37 -10.48 14.72
CA VAL A 79 11.98 -9.41 13.80
C VAL A 79 10.96 -8.47 14.45
N LEU A 80 9.88 -9.01 15.03
CA LEU A 80 8.79 -8.19 15.58
C LEU A 80 9.18 -7.36 16.80
N SER A 81 10.19 -7.82 17.56
CA SER A 81 10.72 -7.12 18.73
C SER A 81 11.95 -6.26 18.44
N HIS A 82 12.48 -6.30 17.22
CA HIS A 82 13.67 -5.53 16.88
C HIS A 82 13.40 -4.02 16.96
N PRO A 83 14.32 -3.21 17.54
CA PRO A 83 14.12 -1.77 17.72
C PRO A 83 13.78 -1.03 16.43
N ASP A 84 14.43 -1.32 15.30
CA ASP A 84 14.15 -0.68 14.01
C ASP A 84 12.72 -0.97 13.56
N VAL A 85 12.24 -2.20 13.75
CA VAL A 85 10.86 -2.60 13.37
C VAL A 85 9.82 -1.98 14.31
N VAL A 86 10.13 -1.89 15.61
CA VAL A 86 9.28 -1.20 16.58
C VAL A 86 9.20 0.29 16.26
N ALA A 87 10.33 0.92 15.92
CA ALA A 87 10.37 2.33 15.51
C ALA A 87 9.54 2.57 14.24
N PHE A 88 9.65 1.69 13.24
CA PHE A 88 8.82 1.74 12.04
C PHE A 88 7.32 1.66 12.36
N LYS A 89 6.90 0.71 13.19
CA LYS A 89 5.50 0.59 13.61
C LYS A 89 5.01 1.85 14.31
N THR A 90 5.82 2.41 15.19
CA THR A 90 5.51 3.64 15.90
C THR A 90 5.39 4.82 14.94
N ALA A 91 6.31 4.95 13.99
CA ALA A 91 6.27 5.99 12.97
C ALA A 91 4.99 5.90 12.13
N PHE A 92 4.62 4.69 11.69
CA PHE A 92 3.38 4.46 10.95
C PHE A 92 2.13 4.79 11.79
N GLN A 93 2.08 4.35 13.04
CA GLN A 93 0.97 4.65 13.94
C GLN A 93 0.85 6.16 14.19
N ASN A 94 1.96 6.87 14.37
CA ASN A 94 1.95 8.31 14.55
C ASN A 94 1.50 9.06 13.29
N ALA A 95 1.89 8.58 12.10
CA ALA A 95 1.49 9.18 10.83
C ALA A 95 -0.03 9.10 10.60
N PHE A 96 -0.69 8.08 11.13
CA PHE A 96 -2.13 7.85 10.94
C PHE A 96 -2.96 7.96 12.22
N GLY A 97 -2.36 8.33 13.36
CA GLY A 97 -3.03 8.33 14.66
C GLY A 97 -4.21 9.28 14.79
N ASP A 98 -4.28 10.32 13.96
CA ASP A 98 -5.38 11.30 13.91
C ASP A 98 -6.20 11.20 12.62
N PHE A 99 -5.91 10.23 11.76
CA PHE A 99 -6.50 10.17 10.42
C PHE A 99 -8.00 9.85 10.43
N ASP A 100 -8.45 9.06 11.38
CA ASP A 100 -9.86 8.76 11.63
C ASP A 100 -10.64 10.03 12.05
N ALA A 101 -10.07 10.83 12.95
CA ALA A 101 -10.64 12.10 13.36
C ALA A 101 -10.67 13.12 12.20
N TYR A 102 -9.63 13.13 11.39
CA TYR A 102 -9.55 13.92 10.16
C TYR A 102 -10.67 13.52 9.18
N LEU A 103 -10.81 12.21 8.88
CA LEU A 103 -11.87 11.72 7.99
C LEU A 103 -13.26 12.04 8.53
N LYS A 104 -13.50 11.84 9.83
CA LYS A 104 -14.77 12.19 10.45
C LYS A 104 -15.09 13.67 10.28
N SER A 105 -14.14 14.55 10.56
CA SER A 105 -14.32 15.99 10.42
C SER A 105 -14.60 16.40 8.97
N ALA A 106 -13.86 15.84 8.01
CA ALA A 106 -14.00 16.17 6.61
C ALA A 106 -15.29 15.63 5.99
N LEU A 107 -15.57 14.33 6.19
CA LEU A 107 -16.61 13.62 5.46
C LEU A 107 -17.95 13.54 6.21
N ILE A 108 -17.96 13.61 7.52
CA ILE A 108 -19.17 13.49 8.32
C ILE A 108 -19.62 14.87 8.83
N ASP A 109 -18.76 15.53 9.61
CA ASP A 109 -19.13 16.80 10.24
C ASP A 109 -19.29 17.94 9.21
N GLY A 110 -18.49 17.90 8.12
CA GLY A 110 -18.51 18.86 7.01
C GLY A 110 -19.36 18.45 5.80
N MET A 111 -20.07 17.33 5.85
CA MET A 111 -20.70 16.65 4.72
C MET A 111 -21.57 17.55 3.82
N THR A 112 -22.35 18.47 4.40
CA THR A 112 -23.23 19.38 3.64
C THR A 112 -22.50 20.53 2.94
N GLN A 113 -21.24 20.76 3.26
CA GLN A 113 -20.40 21.82 2.67
C GLN A 113 -19.26 21.23 1.83
N LEU A 114 -19.20 19.91 1.72
CA LEU A 114 -18.14 19.18 1.07
C LEU A 114 -18.18 19.42 -0.45
N ASN A 115 -17.01 19.71 -1.03
CA ASN A 115 -16.83 19.59 -2.48
C ASN A 115 -16.18 18.23 -2.76
N ALA A 116 -16.91 17.27 -3.30
CA ALA A 116 -16.48 15.90 -3.46
C ALA A 116 -15.15 15.78 -4.24
N ALA A 117 -15.04 16.44 -5.40
CA ALA A 117 -13.82 16.40 -6.21
C ALA A 117 -12.61 17.05 -5.51
N GLY A 118 -12.81 18.18 -4.84
CA GLY A 118 -11.76 18.87 -4.10
C GLY A 118 -11.32 18.09 -2.86
N GLU A 119 -12.22 17.36 -2.24
CA GLU A 119 -11.92 16.55 -1.05
C GLU A 119 -11.14 15.29 -1.40
N GLU A 120 -11.46 14.63 -2.51
CA GLU A 120 -10.69 13.49 -3.02
C GLU A 120 -9.21 13.88 -3.24
N GLU A 121 -8.99 15.02 -3.91
CA GLU A 121 -7.63 15.53 -4.11
C GLU A 121 -6.93 15.86 -2.78
N ARG A 122 -7.66 16.40 -1.81
CA ARG A 122 -7.13 16.73 -0.49
C ARG A 122 -6.73 15.47 0.28
N LEU A 123 -7.60 14.45 0.30
CA LEU A 123 -7.34 13.15 0.92
C LEU A 123 -6.15 12.43 0.29
N SER A 124 -6.06 12.47 -1.04
CA SER A 124 -4.92 11.94 -1.78
C SER A 124 -3.62 12.59 -1.34
N ARG A 125 -3.55 13.92 -1.33
CA ARG A 125 -2.37 14.66 -0.87
C ARG A 125 -2.00 14.34 0.57
N GLU A 126 -3.00 14.20 1.43
CA GLU A 126 -2.82 13.86 2.84
C GLU A 126 -2.18 12.48 3.02
N ILE A 127 -2.65 11.46 2.30
CA ILE A 127 -2.06 10.11 2.32
C ILE A 127 -0.61 10.13 1.82
N PHE A 128 -0.35 10.82 0.70
CA PHE A 128 1.01 10.92 0.17
C PHE A 128 1.95 11.64 1.15
N ALA A 129 1.49 12.68 1.83
CA ALA A 129 2.27 13.41 2.82
C ALA A 129 2.57 12.54 4.06
N ARG A 130 1.58 11.83 4.60
CA ARG A 130 1.74 10.96 5.75
C ARG A 130 2.68 9.79 5.50
N LEU A 131 2.72 9.28 4.27
CA LEU A 131 3.56 8.17 3.86
C LEU A 131 4.93 8.62 3.31
N ALA A 132 5.22 9.92 3.22
CA ALA A 132 6.42 10.43 2.57
C ALA A 132 7.72 9.86 3.17
N GLU A 133 7.76 9.75 4.50
CA GLU A 133 8.92 9.30 5.27
C GLU A 133 8.78 7.85 5.80
N ILE A 134 7.74 7.13 5.38
CA ILE A 134 7.52 5.74 5.80
C ILE A 134 8.11 4.80 4.75
N PRO A 135 9.23 4.11 5.02
CA PRO A 135 9.83 3.19 4.06
C PRO A 135 8.95 1.96 3.84
N LEU A 136 9.18 1.23 2.75
CA LEU A 136 8.53 -0.04 2.41
C LEU A 136 7.02 0.04 2.17
N VAL A 137 6.39 1.19 2.29
CA VAL A 137 4.98 1.38 1.99
C VAL A 137 4.84 1.95 0.59
N ASP A 138 4.14 1.25 -0.27
CA ASP A 138 3.78 1.75 -1.59
C ASP A 138 2.65 2.78 -1.45
N ARG A 139 2.99 4.05 -1.69
CA ARG A 139 2.05 5.18 -1.59
C ARG A 139 0.95 5.11 -2.65
N TYR A 140 1.25 4.54 -3.81
CA TYR A 140 0.27 4.40 -4.88
C TYR A 140 -0.72 3.27 -4.58
N ALA A 141 -0.26 2.17 -3.97
CA ALA A 141 -1.14 1.12 -3.48
C ALA A 141 -2.06 1.64 -2.35
N ALA A 142 -1.53 2.46 -1.44
CA ALA A 142 -2.34 3.12 -0.42
C ALA A 142 -3.37 4.09 -1.02
N TYR A 143 -2.97 4.87 -2.03
CA TYR A 143 -3.90 5.73 -2.77
C TYR A 143 -4.99 4.92 -3.48
N GLN A 144 -4.66 3.79 -4.09
CA GLN A 144 -5.64 2.94 -4.76
C GLN A 144 -6.73 2.43 -3.79
N LEU A 145 -6.35 2.10 -2.56
CA LEU A 145 -7.34 1.73 -1.53
C LEU A 145 -8.29 2.89 -1.19
N LEU A 146 -7.75 4.12 -1.08
CA LEU A 146 -8.58 5.30 -0.90
C LEU A 146 -9.53 5.51 -2.09
N ASP A 147 -9.01 5.47 -3.31
CA ASP A 147 -9.78 5.69 -4.54
C ASP A 147 -10.91 4.66 -4.70
N ASP A 148 -10.63 3.40 -4.41
CA ASP A 148 -11.62 2.33 -4.45
C ASP A 148 -12.75 2.51 -3.41
N ASP A 149 -12.43 3.04 -2.24
CA ASP A 149 -13.43 3.35 -1.21
C ASP A 149 -14.16 4.68 -1.52
N TRP A 150 -13.43 5.67 -2.06
CA TRP A 150 -14.01 6.96 -2.49
C TRP A 150 -15.10 6.77 -3.54
N LYS A 151 -14.85 5.97 -4.55
CA LYS A 151 -15.82 5.66 -5.61
C LYS A 151 -17.15 5.12 -5.09
N LYS A 152 -17.15 4.47 -3.92
CA LYS A 152 -18.38 3.93 -3.31
C LYS A 152 -19.25 5.00 -2.66
N ILE A 153 -18.67 6.13 -2.26
CA ILE A 153 -19.37 7.17 -1.48
C ILE A 153 -19.47 8.51 -2.21
N ALA A 154 -18.71 8.73 -3.27
CA ALA A 154 -18.59 10.03 -3.94
C ALA A 154 -19.94 10.54 -4.45
N ILE A 155 -20.73 9.68 -5.07
CA ILE A 155 -22.06 10.04 -5.63
C ILE A 155 -23.01 10.46 -4.52
N ASP A 156 -23.03 9.72 -3.41
CA ASP A 156 -23.89 10.05 -2.26
C ASP A 156 -23.48 11.39 -1.63
N LEU A 157 -22.19 11.66 -1.55
CA LEU A 157 -21.68 12.95 -1.05
C LEU A 157 -22.03 14.12 -1.99
N GLU A 158 -21.98 13.93 -3.29
CA GLU A 158 -22.40 14.93 -4.27
C GLU A 158 -23.91 15.23 -4.18
N ILE A 159 -24.74 14.21 -3.99
CA ILE A 159 -26.19 14.38 -3.79
C ILE A 159 -26.45 15.16 -2.49
N ILE A 160 -25.79 14.81 -1.41
CA ILE A 160 -25.94 15.51 -0.13
C ILE A 160 -25.47 16.97 -0.24
N GLN A 161 -24.40 17.23 -0.97
CA GLN A 161 -23.88 18.56 -1.21
C GLN A 161 -24.90 19.44 -1.98
N THR A 162 -25.53 18.87 -3.02
CA THR A 162 -26.43 19.62 -3.91
C THR A 162 -27.84 19.78 -3.35
N GLU A 163 -28.39 18.73 -2.73
CA GLU A 163 -29.77 18.64 -2.27
C GLU A 163 -29.93 18.73 -0.76
N GLY A 164 -28.80 18.65 -0.03
CA GLY A 164 -28.75 18.62 1.41
C GLY A 164 -29.04 17.24 2.00
N PHE A 165 -28.85 17.09 3.31
CA PHE A 165 -29.00 15.81 4.01
C PHE A 165 -30.42 15.21 3.94
N ALA A 166 -31.42 16.02 3.58
CA ALA A 166 -32.78 15.54 3.41
C ALA A 166 -32.92 14.55 2.23
N ALA A 167 -32.03 14.63 1.22
CA ALA A 167 -32.02 13.71 0.08
C ALA A 167 -31.84 12.25 0.50
N THR A 168 -31.10 11.98 1.59
CA THR A 168 -30.89 10.61 2.12
C THR A 168 -32.17 9.93 2.59
N LYS A 169 -33.28 10.67 2.74
CA LYS A 169 -34.60 10.15 3.15
C LYS A 169 -35.50 9.85 1.97
N GLN A 170 -35.08 10.16 0.76
CA GLN A 170 -35.83 9.94 -0.46
C GLN A 170 -35.29 8.69 -1.15
N VAL A 171 -36.20 7.83 -1.60
CA VAL A 171 -35.85 6.71 -2.47
C VAL A 171 -35.79 7.23 -3.89
N ASP A 172 -34.70 7.02 -4.60
CA ASP A 172 -34.59 7.38 -5.99
C ASP A 172 -35.69 6.62 -6.78
N PRO A 173 -36.55 7.34 -7.51
CA PRO A 173 -37.62 6.70 -8.29
C PRO A 173 -37.07 5.81 -9.42
N ASN A 174 -35.82 5.94 -9.79
CA ASN A 174 -35.16 5.06 -10.76
C ASN A 174 -34.63 3.76 -10.15
N MET A 175 -34.61 3.63 -8.83
CA MET A 175 -34.29 2.38 -8.17
C MET A 175 -35.49 1.44 -8.17
N VAL A 176 -35.38 0.31 -8.84
CA VAL A 176 -36.40 -0.72 -8.90
C VAL A 176 -35.94 -1.95 -8.16
N LEU A 177 -36.71 -2.37 -7.15
CA LEU A 177 -36.51 -3.68 -6.50
C LEU A 177 -36.92 -4.78 -7.46
N LYS A 178 -36.01 -5.66 -7.83
CA LYS A 178 -36.32 -6.90 -8.55
C LYS A 178 -37.02 -7.91 -7.63
N LYS A 179 -37.74 -8.87 -8.23
CA LYS A 179 -38.49 -9.94 -7.53
C LYS A 179 -37.67 -10.71 -6.51
N ASP A 180 -36.37 -10.75 -6.63
CA ASP A 180 -35.44 -11.49 -5.77
C ASP A 180 -34.67 -10.59 -4.80
N ALA A 181 -35.21 -9.42 -4.45
CA ALA A 181 -34.61 -8.42 -3.56
C ALA A 181 -33.30 -7.80 -4.07
N GLU A 182 -32.91 -8.00 -5.31
CA GLU A 182 -31.82 -7.26 -5.94
C GLU A 182 -32.27 -5.85 -6.32
N VAL A 183 -31.60 -4.83 -5.79
CA VAL A 183 -31.78 -3.46 -6.24
C VAL A 183 -31.11 -3.32 -7.60
N GLN A 184 -31.88 -2.99 -8.61
CA GLN A 184 -31.34 -2.65 -9.91
C GLN A 184 -31.29 -1.13 -10.02
N ASP A 185 -30.09 -0.60 -10.24
CA ASP A 185 -29.89 0.77 -10.62
C ASP A 185 -30.56 1.01 -11.98
N GLY A 186 -31.37 2.02 -12.08
CA GLY A 186 -32.11 2.36 -13.30
C GLY A 186 -31.32 3.27 -14.28
N TRP A 187 -30.02 3.37 -14.11
CA TRP A 187 -29.12 4.19 -14.95
C TRP A 187 -28.78 3.49 -16.26
#